data_7a627a6fd582e698d82c6068a660b829
#
_entry.id   7a627a6fd582e698d82c6068a660b829
#
_cell.length_a   1.000
_cell.length_b   1.000
_cell.length_c   1.000
_cell.angle_alpha   90.00
_cell.angle_beta   90.00
_cell.angle_gamma   90.00
#
_symmetry.space_group_name_H-M   'P 1'
#
loop_
_entity.id
_entity.type
_entity.pdbx_description
1 polymer ?
#
loop_
_entity_poly.entity_id
_entity_poly.type
_entity_poly.pdbx_seq_one_letter_code
_entity_poly.pdbx_strand_id
1 'polypeptide(L)'
;MTKEDTGFDLELSRRKLLAAAGIGGGAAVVASLIGTGAARAALTSSDPVATPPVAGLHLQFGADASSEMVVSWHTLQSVRSPRVVLGRLDGALERVVEAKETSYTDAQSGQVVYAHHAKIDQLQANSAYLYGASHDGAEPEFGTFRTSPRGRAPFTFTSFGDQGTPTLGKKYVPPEGVTIPRPRM
;
A
#
# COMPACT_ATOMS: atom_id res chain seq x y z
N MET A 1 5.15 20.42 36.79
CA MET A 1 5.65 20.27 35.40
C MET A 1 5.11 18.95 34.91
N THR A 2 3.93 18.98 34.34
CA THR A 2 3.14 17.81 33.91
C THR A 2 3.66 17.37 32.53
N LYS A 3 4.13 16.15 32.48
CA LYS A 3 4.58 15.47 31.27
C LYS A 3 3.33 15.17 30.43
N GLU A 4 3.08 15.93 29.38
CA GLU A 4 2.06 15.59 28.40
C GLU A 4 2.50 14.34 27.67
N ASP A 5 1.81 13.26 27.99
CA ASP A 5 1.89 11.99 27.29
C ASP A 5 1.16 12.15 25.95
N THR A 6 1.89 12.47 24.88
CA THR A 6 1.40 12.44 23.52
C THR A 6 1.26 10.98 23.05
N GLY A 7 0.45 10.22 23.78
CA GLY A 7 -0.06 8.93 23.34
C GLY A 7 -0.88 9.13 22.07
N PHE A 8 -0.25 8.90 20.94
CA PHE A 8 -0.92 8.87 19.64
C PHE A 8 -2.02 7.80 19.71
N ASP A 9 -3.27 8.23 19.61
CA ASP A 9 -4.44 7.35 19.74
C ASP A 9 -4.53 6.40 18.55
N LEU A 10 -3.74 5.32 18.62
CA LEU A 10 -3.71 4.23 17.63
C LEU A 10 -5.04 3.48 17.53
N GLU A 11 -5.92 3.58 18.54
CA GLU A 11 -7.22 2.92 18.50
C GLU A 11 -8.18 3.57 17.50
N LEU A 12 -8.17 4.91 17.43
CA LEU A 12 -8.99 5.63 16.44
C LEU A 12 -8.53 5.33 15.00
N SER A 13 -7.21 5.21 14.82
CA SER A 13 -6.59 4.85 13.55
C SER A 13 -6.91 3.43 13.11
N ARG A 14 -6.89 2.46 14.03
CA ARG A 14 -7.24 1.06 13.75
C ARG A 14 -8.71 0.90 13.38
N ARG A 15 -9.63 1.60 14.06
CA ARG A 15 -11.06 1.58 13.70
C ARG A 15 -11.32 2.16 12.31
N LYS A 16 -10.68 3.27 11.97
CA LYS A 16 -10.77 3.86 10.61
C LYS A 16 -10.19 2.92 9.55
N LEU A 17 -9.07 2.26 9.85
CA LEU A 17 -8.43 1.31 8.94
C LEU A 17 -9.26 0.04 8.75
N LEU A 18 -9.79 -0.52 9.85
CA LEU A 18 -10.67 -1.70 9.80
C LEU A 18 -12.01 -1.38 9.12
N ALA A 19 -12.51 -0.16 9.28
CA ALA A 19 -13.71 0.28 8.58
C ALA A 19 -13.45 0.49 7.07
N ALA A 20 -12.25 0.90 6.68
CA ALA A 20 -11.85 1.03 5.27
C ALA A 20 -11.53 -0.33 4.62
N ALA A 21 -11.04 -1.29 5.40
CA ALA A 21 -10.72 -2.66 4.95
C ALA A 21 -11.85 -3.67 5.21
N GLY A 22 -12.96 -3.24 5.84
CA GLY A 22 -14.02 -4.12 6.37
C GLY A 22 -14.95 -4.67 5.31
N ILE A 23 -15.02 -5.94 5.33
CA ILE A 23 -15.94 -6.87 4.68
C ILE A 23 -17.39 -6.36 4.70
N GLY A 24 -17.93 -6.06 3.53
CA GLY A 24 -19.38 -5.97 3.31
C GLY A 24 -20.07 -4.62 3.55
N GLY A 25 -19.35 -3.53 3.87
CA GLY A 25 -19.94 -2.21 4.09
C GLY A 25 -19.07 -1.03 3.62
N GLY A 26 -18.08 -1.30 2.80
CA GLY A 26 -16.96 -0.40 2.53
C GLY A 26 -17.29 0.97 1.90
N ALA A 27 -18.32 1.06 1.08
CA ALA A 27 -18.60 2.28 0.31
C ALA A 27 -19.01 3.48 1.19
N ALA A 28 -19.77 3.26 2.27
CA ALA A 28 -20.25 4.34 3.12
C ALA A 28 -19.17 4.91 4.07
N VAL A 29 -18.25 4.05 4.52
CA VAL A 29 -17.16 4.47 5.43
C VAL A 29 -16.04 5.14 4.67
N VAL A 30 -15.72 4.64 3.49
CA VAL A 30 -14.73 5.27 2.58
C VAL A 30 -15.22 6.67 2.19
N ALA A 31 -16.52 6.84 1.92
CA ALA A 31 -17.09 8.16 1.60
C ALA A 31 -16.90 9.23 2.69
N SER A 32 -16.79 8.83 3.95
CA SER A 32 -16.54 9.76 5.07
C SER A 32 -15.07 10.13 5.25
N LEU A 33 -14.15 9.29 4.74
CA LEU A 33 -12.71 9.54 4.80
C LEU A 33 -12.20 10.34 3.59
N ILE A 34 -12.98 10.38 2.50
CA ILE A 34 -12.61 11.05 1.27
C ILE A 34 -13.05 12.51 1.36
N GLY A 35 -12.10 13.42 1.13
CA GLY A 35 -12.37 14.85 0.97
C GLY A 35 -13.29 15.12 -0.22
N THR A 36 -13.79 16.34 -0.31
CA THR A 36 -14.56 16.79 -1.47
C THR A 36 -13.67 17.00 -2.70
N GLY A 37 -14.17 16.72 -3.88
CA GLY A 37 -13.48 17.04 -5.13
C GLY A 37 -12.73 15.86 -5.78
N ALA A 38 -11.51 16.09 -6.24
CA ALA A 38 -10.77 15.14 -7.10
C ALA A 38 -10.51 13.79 -6.44
N ALA A 39 -10.23 13.74 -5.13
CA ALA A 39 -10.00 12.48 -4.42
C ALA A 39 -11.26 11.61 -4.37
N ARG A 40 -12.43 12.22 -4.18
CA ARG A 40 -13.70 11.49 -4.22
C ARG A 40 -14.02 10.95 -5.62
N ALA A 41 -13.86 11.78 -6.64
CA ALA A 41 -14.04 11.36 -8.02
C ALA A 41 -13.08 10.23 -8.42
N ALA A 42 -11.87 10.23 -7.85
CA ALA A 42 -10.87 9.22 -8.11
C ALA A 42 -11.20 7.81 -7.55
N LEU A 43 -12.18 7.69 -6.64
CA LEU A 43 -12.52 6.42 -5.98
C LEU A 43 -13.96 5.92 -6.25
N THR A 44 -14.73 6.58 -7.12
CA THR A 44 -16.18 6.35 -7.22
C THR A 44 -16.63 5.34 -8.27
N SER A 45 -15.75 4.66 -8.98
CA SER A 45 -16.15 3.73 -10.04
C SER A 45 -15.43 2.41 -9.87
N SER A 46 -16.05 1.43 -9.22
CA SER A 46 -15.53 0.07 -9.18
C SER A 46 -16.34 -0.87 -10.05
N ASP A 47 -15.66 -1.67 -10.86
CA ASP A 47 -16.20 -2.83 -11.56
C ASP A 47 -15.27 -4.02 -11.30
N PRO A 48 -15.45 -4.70 -10.16
CA PRO A 48 -14.53 -5.75 -9.73
C PRO A 48 -14.58 -7.01 -10.61
N VAL A 49 -15.57 -7.12 -11.49
CA VAL A 49 -15.70 -8.27 -12.40
C VAL A 49 -14.86 -8.10 -13.65
N ALA A 50 -14.79 -6.87 -14.17
CA ALA A 50 -14.11 -6.58 -15.45
C ALA A 50 -12.71 -5.97 -15.29
N THR A 51 -12.28 -5.64 -14.06
CA THR A 51 -11.08 -4.86 -13.81
C THR A 51 -10.06 -5.65 -12.98
N PRO A 52 -8.77 -5.71 -13.38
CA PRO A 52 -7.76 -6.43 -12.61
C PRO A 52 -7.60 -5.81 -11.22
N PRO A 53 -7.42 -6.61 -10.17
CA PRO A 53 -7.19 -6.08 -8.83
C PRO A 53 -5.82 -5.42 -8.71
N VAL A 54 -5.68 -4.50 -7.77
CA VAL A 54 -4.37 -4.05 -7.26
C VAL A 54 -3.67 -5.23 -6.60
N ALA A 55 -2.46 -5.57 -7.03
CA ALA A 55 -1.73 -6.71 -6.50
C ALA A 55 -0.30 -6.32 -6.12
N GLY A 56 0.25 -6.98 -5.08
CA GLY A 56 1.62 -6.76 -4.64
C GLY A 56 1.89 -5.33 -4.16
N LEU A 57 0.91 -4.69 -3.53
CA LEU A 57 1.04 -3.32 -3.01
C LEU A 57 2.19 -3.25 -2.00
N HIS A 58 3.15 -2.37 -2.26
CA HIS A 58 4.30 -2.16 -1.38
C HIS A 58 4.77 -0.72 -1.41
N LEU A 59 5.54 -0.37 -0.39
CA LEU A 59 6.10 0.95 -0.17
C LEU A 59 7.61 0.92 -0.24
N GLN A 60 8.17 2.02 -0.70
CA GLN A 60 9.60 2.25 -0.72
C GLN A 60 9.86 3.72 -0.45
N PHE A 61 10.83 4.02 0.40
CA PHE A 61 11.25 5.40 0.61
C PHE A 61 11.81 6.00 -0.68
N GLY A 62 11.54 7.29 -0.89
CA GLY A 62 12.19 8.06 -1.94
C GLY A 62 13.63 8.44 -1.56
N ALA A 63 14.19 9.40 -2.28
CA ALA A 63 15.54 9.90 -2.02
C ALA A 63 15.67 10.57 -0.63
N ASP A 64 14.60 11.18 -0.16
CA ASP A 64 14.47 11.71 1.20
C ASP A 64 13.31 11.04 1.92
N ALA A 65 13.62 10.11 2.82
CA ALA A 65 12.63 9.37 3.61
C ALA A 65 11.77 10.25 4.52
N SER A 66 12.17 11.49 4.78
CA SER A 66 11.40 12.44 5.58
C SER A 66 10.31 13.17 4.79
N SER A 67 10.38 13.15 3.46
CA SER A 67 9.49 13.93 2.60
C SER A 67 9.03 13.22 1.33
N GLU A 68 9.54 12.00 1.05
CA GLU A 68 9.20 11.25 -0.14
C GLU A 68 8.82 9.80 0.19
N MET A 69 7.87 9.27 -0.59
CA MET A 69 7.45 7.87 -0.58
C MET A 69 7.10 7.43 -1.99
N VAL A 70 7.41 6.19 -2.34
CA VAL A 70 6.94 5.56 -3.57
C VAL A 70 5.97 4.46 -3.19
N VAL A 71 4.78 4.53 -3.76
CA VAL A 71 3.77 3.46 -3.67
C VAL A 71 3.81 2.69 -4.98
N SER A 72 4.01 1.38 -4.89
CA SER A 72 4.13 0.51 -6.06
C SER A 72 3.18 -0.67 -5.97
N TRP A 73 2.63 -1.07 -7.10
CA TRP A 73 1.80 -2.27 -7.25
C TRP A 73 1.91 -2.79 -8.67
N HIS A 74 1.27 -3.91 -8.95
CA HIS A 74 1.19 -4.43 -10.31
C HIS A 74 -0.22 -4.90 -10.67
N THR A 75 -0.45 -5.01 -11.98
CA THR A 75 -1.63 -5.62 -12.58
C THR A 75 -1.20 -6.55 -13.71
N LEU A 76 -2.05 -7.50 -14.10
CA LEU A 76 -1.79 -8.41 -15.22
C LEU A 76 -2.34 -7.90 -16.56
N GLN A 77 -2.89 -6.70 -16.56
CA GLN A 77 -3.37 -5.98 -17.74
C GLN A 77 -3.02 -4.50 -17.58
N SER A 78 -2.81 -3.80 -18.69
CA SER A 78 -2.70 -2.34 -18.65
C SER A 78 -4.02 -1.73 -18.17
N VAL A 79 -3.94 -0.72 -17.34
CA VAL A 79 -5.11 -0.07 -16.73
C VAL A 79 -5.13 1.42 -17.03
N ARG A 80 -6.31 2.02 -16.90
CA ARG A 80 -6.47 3.46 -17.08
C ARG A 80 -6.34 4.19 -15.75
N SER A 81 -5.69 5.34 -15.79
CA SER A 81 -5.57 6.27 -14.66
C SER A 81 -5.09 5.62 -13.36
N PRO A 82 -3.97 4.85 -13.38
CA PRO A 82 -3.41 4.31 -12.16
C PRO A 82 -2.95 5.47 -11.26
N ARG A 83 -3.38 5.44 -9.98
CA ARG A 83 -3.19 6.58 -9.06
C ARG A 83 -3.19 6.16 -7.61
N VAL A 84 -2.66 7.02 -6.78
CA VAL A 84 -2.74 6.95 -5.33
C VAL A 84 -3.51 8.18 -4.83
N VAL A 85 -4.49 7.96 -3.98
CA VAL A 85 -5.09 9.02 -3.17
C VAL A 85 -4.49 8.96 -1.78
N LEU A 86 -4.16 10.09 -1.19
CA LEU A 86 -3.56 10.12 0.14
C LEU A 86 -3.96 11.36 0.93
N GLY A 87 -3.85 11.23 2.22
CA GLY A 87 -4.03 12.31 3.18
C GLY A 87 -3.33 11.97 4.50
N ARG A 88 -3.31 12.89 5.42
CA ARG A 88 -2.84 12.59 6.77
C ARG A 88 -3.77 11.58 7.44
N LEU A 89 -3.22 10.75 8.31
CA LEU A 89 -3.99 9.69 8.98
C LEU A 89 -5.14 10.26 9.86
N ASP A 90 -4.98 11.49 10.33
CA ASP A 90 -5.95 12.25 11.12
C ASP A 90 -6.86 13.16 10.28
N GLY A 91 -6.70 13.16 8.96
CA GLY A 91 -7.40 14.02 8.01
C GLY A 91 -8.17 13.28 6.93
N ALA A 92 -8.60 14.03 5.93
CA ALA A 92 -9.23 13.50 4.73
C ALA A 92 -8.19 13.11 3.66
N LEU A 93 -8.59 12.25 2.71
CA LEU A 93 -7.82 11.98 1.50
C LEU A 93 -8.05 13.13 0.51
N GLU A 94 -7.06 14.00 0.36
CA GLU A 94 -7.19 15.24 -0.40
C GLU A 94 -6.28 15.32 -1.62
N ARG A 95 -5.19 14.54 -1.60
CA ARG A 95 -4.18 14.56 -2.66
C ARG A 95 -4.30 13.32 -3.55
N VAL A 96 -4.28 13.53 -4.86
CA VAL A 96 -4.18 12.48 -5.87
C VAL A 96 -2.82 12.56 -6.54
N VAL A 97 -2.15 11.42 -6.67
CA VAL A 97 -0.86 11.29 -7.35
C VAL A 97 -1.00 10.21 -8.42
N GLU A 98 -0.78 10.58 -9.67
CA GLU A 98 -0.78 9.64 -10.78
C GLU A 98 0.43 8.71 -10.70
N ALA A 99 0.22 7.46 -11.06
CA ALA A 99 1.28 6.48 -11.15
C ALA A 99 1.80 6.36 -12.57
N LYS A 100 3.11 6.19 -12.69
CA LYS A 100 3.76 5.84 -13.95
C LYS A 100 3.64 4.32 -14.15
N GLU A 101 3.13 3.90 -15.29
CA GLU A 101 3.10 2.50 -15.70
C GLU A 101 4.37 2.13 -16.47
N THR A 102 4.91 0.96 -16.18
CA THR A 102 5.93 0.26 -16.95
C THR A 102 5.54 -1.21 -17.08
N SER A 103 6.01 -1.90 -18.10
CA SER A 103 5.70 -3.34 -18.25
C SER A 103 6.95 -4.15 -18.47
N TYR A 104 6.90 -5.41 -18.06
CA TYR A 104 7.92 -6.42 -18.33
C TYR A 104 7.27 -7.78 -18.53
N THR A 105 7.99 -8.69 -19.18
CA THR A 105 7.58 -10.10 -19.30
C THR A 105 8.27 -10.91 -18.22
N ASP A 106 7.49 -11.56 -17.36
CA ASP A 106 8.03 -12.49 -16.37
C ASP A 106 8.64 -13.72 -17.04
N ALA A 107 9.91 -13.96 -16.75
CA ALA A 107 10.67 -15.01 -17.43
C ALA A 107 10.20 -16.44 -17.11
N GLN A 108 9.54 -16.65 -15.97
CA GLN A 108 9.05 -17.98 -15.58
C GLN A 108 7.67 -18.29 -16.15
N SER A 109 6.75 -17.33 -16.06
CA SER A 109 5.37 -17.55 -16.50
C SER A 109 5.11 -17.13 -17.95
N GLY A 110 5.99 -16.30 -18.54
CA GLY A 110 5.77 -15.66 -19.83
C GLY A 110 4.68 -14.58 -19.81
N GLN A 111 4.11 -14.25 -18.65
CA GLN A 111 3.08 -13.24 -18.52
C GLN A 111 3.66 -11.83 -18.60
N VAL A 112 2.93 -10.92 -19.23
CA VAL A 112 3.23 -9.49 -19.17
C VAL A 112 2.66 -8.94 -17.86
N VAL A 113 3.52 -8.28 -17.10
CA VAL A 113 3.18 -7.63 -15.84
C VAL A 113 3.30 -6.13 -16.03
N TYR A 114 2.31 -5.39 -15.59
CA TYR A 114 2.27 -3.93 -15.61
C TYR A 114 2.54 -3.41 -14.20
N ALA A 115 3.70 -2.80 -14.01
CA ALA A 115 4.10 -2.22 -12.74
C ALA A 115 3.77 -0.73 -12.69
N HIS A 116 3.16 -0.31 -11.61
CA HIS A 116 2.72 1.06 -11.38
C HIS A 116 3.50 1.67 -10.22
N HIS A 117 4.01 2.88 -10.40
CA HIS A 117 4.81 3.59 -9.41
C HIS A 117 4.29 5.01 -9.25
N ALA A 118 3.72 5.32 -8.08
CA ALA A 118 3.33 6.67 -7.70
C ALA A 118 4.41 7.27 -6.78
N LYS A 119 5.15 8.25 -7.29
CA LYS A 119 6.12 8.99 -6.49
C LYS A 119 5.42 10.13 -5.77
N ILE A 120 5.39 10.07 -4.46
CA ILE A 120 4.80 11.07 -3.57
C ILE A 120 5.94 11.88 -2.96
N ASP A 121 5.91 13.17 -3.15
CA ASP A 121 6.86 14.14 -2.61
C ASP A 121 6.18 15.13 -1.67
N GLN A 122 6.93 16.11 -1.13
CA GLN A 122 6.43 17.20 -0.29
C GLN A 122 5.62 16.71 0.93
N LEU A 123 5.95 15.54 1.44
CA LEU A 123 5.38 15.02 2.66
C LEU A 123 5.96 15.74 3.88
N GLN A 124 5.16 15.83 4.93
CA GLN A 124 5.66 16.32 6.22
C GLN A 124 6.48 15.25 6.91
N ALA A 125 7.60 15.64 7.48
CA ALA A 125 8.45 14.74 8.24
C ALA A 125 7.75 14.24 9.51
N ASN A 126 8.12 13.03 9.95
CA ASN A 126 7.58 12.41 11.16
C ASN A 126 6.05 12.35 11.21
N SER A 127 5.40 12.15 10.07
CA SER A 127 3.96 12.24 9.91
C SER A 127 3.37 10.95 9.36
N ALA A 128 2.22 10.55 9.89
CA ALA A 128 1.49 9.37 9.45
C ALA A 128 0.48 9.73 8.34
N TYR A 129 0.41 8.87 7.33
CA TYR A 129 -0.44 9.02 6.16
C TYR A 129 -1.29 7.77 5.95
N LEU A 130 -2.54 7.99 5.51
CA LEU A 130 -3.39 6.98 4.90
C LEU A 130 -3.32 7.17 3.38
N TYR A 131 -3.22 6.09 2.64
CA TYR A 131 -3.24 6.11 1.18
C TYR A 131 -4.10 4.99 0.62
N GLY A 132 -4.62 5.16 -0.59
CA GLY A 132 -5.30 4.14 -1.36
C GLY A 132 -4.75 4.08 -2.78
N ALA A 133 -4.25 2.92 -3.20
CA ALA A 133 -3.84 2.66 -4.58
C ALA A 133 -5.02 2.15 -5.39
N SER A 134 -5.22 2.68 -6.58
CA SER A 134 -6.35 2.33 -7.45
C SER A 134 -6.09 2.66 -8.92
N HIS A 135 -7.00 2.25 -9.77
CA HIS A 135 -7.14 2.64 -11.16
C HIS A 135 -8.62 2.61 -11.55
N ASP A 136 -8.96 3.02 -12.77
CA ASP A 136 -10.37 3.07 -13.18
C ASP A 136 -11.02 1.69 -13.11
N GLY A 137 -12.14 1.61 -12.40
CA GLY A 137 -12.92 0.39 -12.20
C GLY A 137 -12.42 -0.54 -11.09
N ALA A 138 -11.28 -0.29 -10.47
CA ALA A 138 -10.78 -1.13 -9.37
C ALA A 138 -11.23 -0.63 -8.00
N GLU A 139 -11.46 -1.57 -7.09
CA GLU A 139 -11.52 -1.27 -5.66
C GLU A 139 -10.15 -0.78 -5.17
N PRO A 140 -10.10 0.33 -4.42
CA PRO A 140 -8.85 0.81 -3.88
C PRO A 140 -8.30 -0.11 -2.79
N GLU A 141 -7.00 -0.37 -2.84
CA GLU A 141 -6.30 -1.04 -1.76
C GLU A 141 -5.64 0.00 -0.85
N PHE A 142 -6.01 -0.02 0.44
CA PHE A 142 -5.58 0.96 1.41
C PHE A 142 -4.41 0.48 2.25
N GLY A 143 -3.57 1.43 2.63
CA GLY A 143 -2.47 1.21 3.57
C GLY A 143 -2.07 2.49 4.28
N THR A 144 -1.17 2.35 5.23
CA THR A 144 -0.61 3.50 5.96
C THR A 144 0.90 3.46 5.93
N PHE A 145 1.51 4.64 6.04
CA PHE A 145 2.93 4.77 6.26
C PHE A 145 3.24 5.96 7.15
N ARG A 146 4.47 6.03 7.63
CA ARG A 146 5.01 7.16 8.35
C ARG A 146 6.30 7.61 7.69
N THR A 147 6.44 8.91 7.46
CA THR A 147 7.69 9.52 7.01
C THR A 147 8.71 9.55 8.15
N SER A 148 9.97 9.48 7.81
CA SER A 148 11.07 9.60 8.79
C SER A 148 11.09 11.00 9.42
N PRO A 149 11.59 11.14 10.65
CA PRO A 149 11.93 12.44 11.20
C PRO A 149 13.06 13.07 10.41
N ARG A 150 13.19 14.39 10.46
CA ARG A 150 14.35 15.11 9.92
C ARG A 150 15.53 14.98 10.87
N GLY A 151 16.73 14.81 10.30
CA GLY A 151 17.95 14.74 11.06
C GLY A 151 18.16 13.43 11.81
N ARG A 152 18.97 13.46 12.87
CA ARG A 152 19.28 12.28 13.68
C ARG A 152 18.16 12.00 14.67
N ALA A 153 17.57 10.82 14.57
CA ALA A 153 16.59 10.33 15.52
C ALA A 153 16.74 8.81 15.70
N PRO A 154 16.41 8.27 16.87
CA PRO A 154 16.31 6.83 17.06
C PRO A 154 15.21 6.28 16.15
N PHE A 155 15.47 5.12 15.52
CA PHE A 155 14.49 4.38 14.76
C PHE A 155 14.68 2.88 14.93
N THR A 156 13.64 2.12 14.70
CA THR A 156 13.67 0.66 14.69
C THR A 156 13.35 0.18 13.29
N PHE A 157 14.09 -0.78 12.79
CA PHE A 157 13.78 -1.49 11.55
C PHE A 157 13.77 -2.98 11.79
N THR A 158 13.00 -3.70 10.99
CA THR A 158 13.04 -5.15 10.91
C THR A 158 13.69 -5.56 9.60
N SER A 159 14.52 -6.58 9.66
CA SER A 159 15.11 -7.21 8.49
C SER A 159 14.76 -8.69 8.53
N PHE A 160 14.27 -9.22 7.43
CA PHE A 160 13.99 -10.64 7.27
C PHE A 160 14.36 -11.04 5.83
N GLY A 161 14.86 -12.24 5.69
CA GLY A 161 15.18 -12.83 4.41
C GLY A 161 14.26 -14.00 4.09
N ASP A 162 14.39 -14.53 2.88
CA ASP A 162 13.78 -15.78 2.42
C ASP A 162 12.26 -15.89 2.65
N GLN A 163 11.56 -14.80 2.44
CA GLN A 163 10.10 -14.88 2.31
C GLN A 163 9.76 -15.63 1.02
N GLY A 164 9.66 -16.94 1.15
CA GLY A 164 9.23 -17.79 0.04
C GLY A 164 7.84 -17.39 -0.44
N THR A 165 7.70 -17.18 -1.73
CA THR A 165 6.37 -17.11 -2.35
C THR A 165 5.76 -18.51 -2.27
N PRO A 166 4.56 -18.69 -1.70
CA PRO A 166 3.90 -19.97 -1.76
C PRO A 166 3.67 -20.33 -3.23
N THR A 167 4.37 -21.34 -3.71
CA THR A 167 4.14 -21.91 -5.03
C THR A 167 2.83 -22.70 -4.97
N LEU A 168 1.73 -22.05 -5.29
CA LEU A 168 0.45 -22.72 -5.45
C LEU A 168 0.61 -23.86 -6.46
N GLY A 169 0.50 -25.10 -5.99
CA GLY A 169 0.50 -26.30 -6.82
C GLY A 169 1.87 -26.91 -7.14
N LYS A 170 3.00 -26.37 -6.69
CA LYS A 170 4.30 -27.03 -6.82
C LYS A 170 4.74 -27.60 -5.48
N LYS A 171 4.90 -28.92 -5.41
CA LYS A 171 5.61 -29.53 -4.28
C LYS A 171 7.06 -28.99 -4.29
N TYR A 172 7.46 -28.36 -3.17
CA TYR A 172 8.87 -28.07 -2.96
C TYR A 172 9.64 -29.40 -2.93
N VAL A 173 10.55 -29.59 -3.86
CA VAL A 173 11.50 -30.68 -3.86
C VAL A 173 12.82 -30.08 -3.40
N PRO A 174 13.29 -30.37 -2.19
CA PRO A 174 14.58 -29.88 -1.74
C PRO A 174 15.69 -30.43 -2.63
N PRO A 175 16.78 -29.68 -2.84
CA PRO A 175 17.96 -30.20 -3.51
C PRO A 175 18.45 -31.48 -2.82
N GLU A 176 19.00 -32.38 -3.60
CA GLU A 176 19.49 -33.66 -3.09
C GLU A 176 20.47 -33.44 -1.93
N GLY A 177 20.25 -34.09 -0.79
CA GLY A 177 21.06 -33.93 0.43
C GLY A 177 20.57 -32.88 1.43
N VAL A 178 19.51 -32.14 1.15
CA VAL A 178 18.94 -31.18 2.10
C VAL A 178 17.77 -31.79 2.85
N THR A 179 17.93 -31.96 4.16
CA THR A 179 16.85 -32.41 5.07
C THR A 179 16.15 -31.20 5.68
N ILE A 180 14.87 -31.03 5.39
CA ILE A 180 14.07 -29.97 6.02
C ILE A 180 13.64 -30.45 7.43
N PRO A 181 13.97 -29.71 8.51
CA PRO A 181 13.47 -30.01 9.84
C PRO A 181 11.95 -29.93 9.87
N ARG A 182 11.26 -30.93 10.36
CA ARG A 182 9.81 -30.85 10.60
C ARG A 182 9.56 -29.87 11.74
N PRO A 183 8.61 -28.93 11.62
CA PRO A 183 8.19 -28.14 12.75
C PRO A 183 7.67 -29.07 13.84
N ARG A 184 8.13 -28.90 15.07
CA ARG A 184 7.56 -29.60 16.24
C ARG A 184 6.18 -29.02 16.47
N MET A 185 5.15 -29.88 16.43
CA MET A 185 3.81 -29.54 16.90
C MET A 185 3.81 -29.35 18.41
#